data_d456b50b698bca37dc1004978e1eebab
#
_entry.id   d456b50b698bca37dc1004978e1eebab
#
_cell.length_a   1.000
_cell.length_b   1.000
_cell.length_c   1.000
_cell.angle_alpha   90.00
_cell.angle_beta   90.00
_cell.angle_gamma   90.00
#
_symmetry.space_group_name_H-M   'P 1'
#
loop_
_entity.id
_entity.type
_entity.pdbx_description
1 polymer ?
#
loop_
_entity_poly.entity_id
_entity_poly.type
_entity_poly.pdbx_seq_one_letter_code
_entity_poly.pdbx_strand_id
1 'polypeptide(L)'
;MGSRDALVRPLAVAPCTSDLHTVFEDALGPRENMILGHEACGEIVEVGSEVKDFKVGDRVLIPAITPNWSDVYSQAGYATDSDGMLGGWKFSNIKDGVFSTRIHVNDADGNLALLPKKIDPAESCMLSDMIPTGLHASKMAGVTFGDAVAVIGIGPVGLMALRGAVLHGTGRVFAVGSREKTVEVAKKYGATDIVDYHNGRISDQILEATNGQGVDKVLIAGGNAADTFEEAVRMLKPGGSIGNVNYLNGHDDVVFNAGDWGVGMGHKTIHGGLMPGGRLRMEKLAQLVVNGRIDPSLMITHRFEGFEKIPDAIELMHHKPADLIKPVVICNDID
;
A
#
# COMPACT_ATOMS: atom_id res chain seq x y z
N MET A 1 -26.47 8.50 -4.83
CA MET A 1 -25.67 9.05 -3.71
C MET A 1 -26.51 9.02 -2.46
N GLY A 2 -25.99 8.50 -1.35
CA GLY A 2 -26.65 8.48 -0.06
C GLY A 2 -26.54 9.81 0.69
N SER A 3 -27.31 9.96 1.79
CA SER A 3 -27.31 11.20 2.60
C SER A 3 -25.95 11.51 3.26
N ARG A 4 -25.08 10.50 3.44
CA ARG A 4 -23.76 10.64 4.06
C ARG A 4 -22.59 10.57 3.08
N ASP A 5 -22.86 10.49 1.77
CA ASP A 5 -21.85 10.28 0.74
C ASP A 5 -21.39 11.59 0.10
N ALA A 6 -20.31 11.52 -0.66
CA ALA A 6 -19.84 12.62 -1.50
C ALA A 6 -19.51 12.14 -2.90
N LEU A 7 -19.67 13.05 -3.88
CA LEU A 7 -19.08 12.93 -5.21
C LEU A 7 -17.83 13.81 -5.30
N VAL A 8 -16.78 13.24 -5.82
CA VAL A 8 -15.46 13.89 -5.91
C VAL A 8 -15.00 13.87 -7.37
N ARG A 9 -14.62 15.02 -7.90
CA ARG A 9 -13.92 15.16 -9.18
C ARG A 9 -12.43 14.88 -8.96
N PRO A 10 -11.80 13.93 -9.69
CA PRO A 10 -10.39 13.65 -9.49
C PRO A 10 -9.50 14.84 -9.87
N LEU A 11 -8.48 15.10 -9.07
CA LEU A 11 -7.36 16.01 -9.39
C LEU A 11 -6.13 15.23 -9.83
N ALA A 12 -5.93 14.06 -9.25
CA ALA A 12 -4.91 13.11 -9.66
C ALA A 12 -5.35 11.69 -9.29
N VAL A 13 -4.91 10.73 -10.10
CA VAL A 13 -5.09 9.29 -9.87
C VAL A 13 -3.79 8.55 -10.14
N ALA A 14 -3.63 7.37 -9.54
CA ALA A 14 -2.47 6.53 -9.81
C ALA A 14 -2.88 5.07 -10.01
N PRO A 15 -2.44 4.39 -11.08
CA PRO A 15 -2.67 2.95 -11.23
C PRO A 15 -1.77 2.15 -10.28
N CYS A 16 -2.27 1.00 -9.84
CA CYS A 16 -1.61 0.06 -8.95
C CYS A 16 -1.38 -1.29 -9.63
N THR A 17 -0.50 -2.11 -9.07
CA THR A 17 -0.29 -3.49 -9.56
C THR A 17 -1.55 -4.33 -9.46
N SER A 18 -2.42 -4.08 -8.48
CA SER A 18 -3.72 -4.75 -8.37
C SER A 18 -4.66 -4.45 -9.54
N ASP A 19 -4.56 -3.28 -10.16
CA ASP A 19 -5.30 -2.97 -11.39
C ASP A 19 -4.78 -3.85 -12.55
N LEU A 20 -3.46 -4.09 -12.62
CA LEU A 20 -2.85 -4.99 -13.63
C LEU A 20 -3.31 -6.43 -13.44
N HIS A 21 -3.35 -6.94 -12.21
CA HIS A 21 -3.87 -8.27 -11.92
C HIS A 21 -5.33 -8.42 -12.38
N THR A 22 -6.13 -7.35 -12.27
CA THR A 22 -7.51 -7.35 -12.76
C THR A 22 -7.59 -7.29 -14.28
N VAL A 23 -6.79 -6.43 -14.93
CA VAL A 23 -6.86 -6.19 -16.38
C VAL A 23 -6.22 -7.32 -17.19
N PHE A 24 -5.07 -7.84 -16.75
CA PHE A 24 -4.25 -8.76 -17.53
C PHE A 24 -4.25 -10.20 -17.02
N GLU A 25 -4.63 -10.43 -15.77
CA GLU A 25 -4.53 -11.75 -15.12
C GLU A 25 -5.88 -12.30 -14.64
N ASP A 26 -6.98 -11.57 -14.87
CA ASP A 26 -8.35 -11.95 -14.47
C ASP A 26 -8.49 -12.31 -12.98
N ALA A 27 -7.70 -11.65 -12.13
CA ALA A 27 -7.59 -11.99 -10.70
C ALA A 27 -8.91 -11.91 -9.91
N LEU A 28 -9.85 -11.10 -10.38
CA LEU A 28 -11.19 -10.95 -9.78
C LEU A 28 -12.31 -11.64 -10.58
N GLY A 29 -11.95 -12.43 -11.59
CA GLY A 29 -12.88 -13.04 -12.55
C GLY A 29 -13.44 -12.05 -13.58
N PRO A 30 -14.23 -12.53 -14.55
CA PRO A 30 -14.76 -11.72 -15.66
C PRO A 30 -15.52 -10.49 -15.16
N ARG A 31 -15.24 -9.33 -15.74
CA ARG A 31 -15.86 -8.06 -15.41
C ARG A 31 -16.34 -7.34 -16.65
N GLU A 32 -17.54 -6.83 -16.57
CA GLU A 32 -18.10 -5.95 -17.60
C GLU A 32 -18.63 -4.68 -16.95
N ASN A 33 -18.40 -3.54 -17.62
CA ASN A 33 -18.93 -2.24 -17.22
C ASN A 33 -18.51 -1.79 -15.79
N MET A 34 -17.32 -2.18 -15.32
CA MET A 34 -16.77 -1.77 -14.04
C MET A 34 -15.64 -0.76 -14.24
N ILE A 35 -15.62 0.27 -13.41
CA ILE A 35 -14.54 1.26 -13.38
C ILE A 35 -13.49 0.81 -12.37
N LEU A 36 -12.23 0.79 -12.80
CA LEU A 36 -11.08 0.41 -11.98
C LEU A 36 -10.51 1.59 -11.18
N GLY A 37 -9.43 1.31 -10.44
CA GLY A 37 -8.64 2.30 -9.72
C GLY A 37 -9.11 2.51 -8.28
N HIS A 38 -8.14 2.80 -7.41
CA HIS A 38 -8.38 3.00 -5.98
C HIS A 38 -7.45 4.05 -5.34
N GLU A 39 -6.60 4.67 -6.13
CA GLU A 39 -5.68 5.71 -5.65
C GLU A 39 -6.01 7.04 -6.29
N ALA A 40 -6.50 7.99 -5.50
CA ALA A 40 -6.89 9.30 -5.99
C ALA A 40 -6.87 10.38 -4.91
N CYS A 41 -6.79 11.61 -5.35
CA CYS A 41 -7.27 12.78 -4.62
C CYS A 41 -8.19 13.59 -5.53
N GLY A 42 -9.01 14.45 -4.95
CA GLY A 42 -9.95 15.21 -5.76
C GLY A 42 -10.56 16.41 -5.06
N GLU A 43 -11.52 17.01 -5.72
CA GLU A 43 -12.32 18.12 -5.23
C GLU A 43 -13.78 17.69 -5.12
N ILE A 44 -14.40 17.94 -3.98
CA ILE A 44 -15.80 17.59 -3.75
C ILE A 44 -16.69 18.47 -4.64
N VAL A 45 -17.56 17.82 -5.42
CA VAL A 45 -18.52 18.48 -6.31
C VAL A 45 -19.95 18.35 -5.80
N GLU A 46 -20.23 17.37 -4.96
CA GLU A 46 -21.54 17.18 -4.34
C GLU A 46 -21.39 16.47 -2.98
N VAL A 47 -22.22 16.83 -2.01
CA VAL A 47 -22.29 16.18 -0.69
C VAL A 47 -23.72 15.81 -0.33
N GLY A 48 -23.87 14.69 0.36
CA GLY A 48 -25.17 14.27 0.92
C GLY A 48 -25.62 15.18 2.07
N SER A 49 -26.93 15.20 2.32
CA SER A 49 -27.56 16.12 3.27
C SER A 49 -27.13 15.94 4.74
N GLU A 50 -26.52 14.81 5.08
CA GLU A 50 -26.03 14.49 6.43
C GLU A 50 -24.51 14.63 6.57
N VAL A 51 -23.79 14.97 5.51
CA VAL A 51 -22.34 15.27 5.57
C VAL A 51 -22.14 16.57 6.35
N LYS A 52 -21.25 16.56 7.34
CA LYS A 52 -21.06 17.68 8.29
C LYS A 52 -19.71 18.36 8.17
N ASP A 53 -18.68 17.58 7.89
CA ASP A 53 -17.29 18.03 7.98
C ASP A 53 -16.71 18.49 6.64
N PHE A 54 -17.44 18.27 5.54
CA PHE A 54 -17.02 18.59 4.18
C PHE A 54 -18.08 19.38 3.42
N LYS A 55 -17.63 20.17 2.44
CA LYS A 55 -18.47 20.95 1.55
C LYS A 55 -17.96 20.90 0.11
N VAL A 56 -18.79 21.27 -0.83
CA VAL A 56 -18.41 21.48 -2.24
C VAL A 56 -17.23 22.44 -2.34
N GLY A 57 -16.22 22.10 -3.15
CA GLY A 57 -14.97 22.81 -3.35
C GLY A 57 -13.84 22.42 -2.39
N ASP A 58 -14.10 21.58 -1.39
CA ASP A 58 -13.02 21.05 -0.55
C ASP A 58 -12.18 20.05 -1.34
N ARG A 59 -10.86 20.20 -1.27
CA ARG A 59 -9.92 19.21 -1.81
C ARG A 59 -9.64 18.15 -0.78
N VAL A 60 -9.72 16.88 -1.22
CA VAL A 60 -9.71 15.72 -0.33
C VAL A 60 -8.77 14.62 -0.79
N LEU A 61 -8.23 13.90 0.18
CA LEU A 61 -7.59 12.60 0.05
C LEU A 61 -8.68 11.53 0.05
N ILE A 62 -8.59 10.58 -0.88
CA ILE A 62 -9.49 9.43 -0.97
C ILE A 62 -8.68 8.19 -0.62
N PRO A 63 -8.92 7.53 0.54
CA PRO A 63 -8.22 6.29 0.86
C PRO A 63 -8.67 5.17 -0.08
N ALA A 64 -7.76 4.26 -0.42
CA ALA A 64 -8.06 3.07 -1.22
C ALA A 64 -9.13 2.18 -0.57
N ILE A 65 -9.24 2.25 0.74
CA ILE A 65 -10.23 1.50 1.52
C ILE A 65 -11.20 2.51 2.16
N THR A 66 -12.47 2.46 1.75
CA THR A 66 -13.56 3.29 2.28
C THR A 66 -14.65 2.41 2.90
N PRO A 67 -14.42 1.87 4.11
CA PRO A 67 -15.32 0.91 4.72
C PRO A 67 -16.69 1.51 5.08
N ASN A 68 -17.67 0.64 5.22
CA ASN A 68 -18.88 0.96 5.93
C ASN A 68 -18.60 0.89 7.45
N TRP A 69 -18.58 2.02 8.11
CA TRP A 69 -18.25 2.10 9.54
C TRP A 69 -19.34 1.54 10.46
N SER A 70 -20.54 1.28 9.93
CA SER A 70 -21.63 0.64 10.67
C SER A 70 -21.57 -0.89 10.64
N ASP A 71 -20.69 -1.46 9.81
CA ASP A 71 -20.50 -2.91 9.70
C ASP A 71 -19.78 -3.50 10.92
N VAL A 72 -20.12 -4.75 11.27
CA VAL A 72 -19.56 -5.43 12.43
C VAL A 72 -18.05 -5.65 12.34
N TYR A 73 -17.51 -5.92 11.15
CA TYR A 73 -16.07 -6.08 10.95
C TYR A 73 -15.33 -4.76 11.11
N SER A 74 -15.91 -3.66 10.60
CA SER A 74 -15.35 -2.31 10.84
C SER A 74 -15.29 -1.97 12.32
N GLN A 75 -16.34 -2.27 13.08
CA GLN A 75 -16.38 -2.05 14.52
C GLN A 75 -15.39 -2.94 15.28
N ALA A 76 -15.12 -4.15 14.79
CA ALA A 76 -14.13 -5.07 15.35
C ALA A 76 -12.67 -4.70 14.98
N GLY A 77 -12.44 -3.70 14.13
CA GLY A 77 -11.11 -3.27 13.71
C GLY A 77 -10.62 -3.88 12.38
N TYR A 78 -11.47 -4.65 11.70
CA TYR A 78 -11.19 -5.31 10.42
C TYR A 78 -11.97 -4.65 9.29
N ALA A 79 -11.81 -3.34 9.14
CA ALA A 79 -12.60 -2.52 8.23
C ALA A 79 -12.50 -2.94 6.75
N THR A 80 -11.42 -3.62 6.37
CA THR A 80 -11.22 -4.15 5.02
C THR A 80 -12.10 -5.35 4.67
N ASP A 81 -12.67 -5.98 5.68
CA ASP A 81 -13.55 -7.15 5.54
C ASP A 81 -15.04 -6.79 5.66
N SER A 82 -15.34 -5.48 5.79
CA SER A 82 -16.73 -5.03 5.91
C SER A 82 -17.56 -5.38 4.68
N ASP A 83 -18.85 -5.63 4.88
CA ASP A 83 -19.85 -5.79 3.81
C ASP A 83 -20.16 -4.47 3.11
N GLY A 84 -19.49 -3.41 3.51
CA GLY A 84 -19.67 -2.09 3.00
C GLY A 84 -19.33 -1.92 1.53
N MET A 85 -19.39 -0.69 1.09
CA MET A 85 -19.27 -0.34 -0.32
C MET A 85 -17.86 -0.52 -0.87
N LEU A 86 -16.83 -0.35 -0.05
CA LEU A 86 -15.44 -0.63 -0.40
C LEU A 86 -14.77 -1.35 0.75
N GLY A 87 -14.29 -2.55 0.52
CA GLY A 87 -13.58 -3.35 1.51
C GLY A 87 -12.47 -4.14 0.85
N GLY A 88 -11.22 -3.79 1.14
CA GLY A 88 -10.04 -4.53 0.72
C GLY A 88 -10.02 -4.90 -0.77
N TRP A 89 -9.73 -6.16 -1.07
CA TRP A 89 -9.70 -6.71 -2.43
C TRP A 89 -11.05 -6.69 -3.15
N LYS A 90 -12.14 -6.40 -2.44
CA LYS A 90 -13.48 -6.19 -3.03
C LYS A 90 -13.59 -4.85 -3.75
N PHE A 91 -12.60 -3.98 -3.63
CA PHE A 91 -12.53 -2.72 -4.38
C PHE A 91 -12.63 -3.00 -5.89
N SER A 92 -13.40 -2.19 -6.61
CA SER A 92 -13.76 -2.41 -8.02
C SER A 92 -14.51 -3.72 -8.32
N ASN A 93 -14.83 -4.50 -7.29
CA ASN A 93 -15.63 -5.72 -7.40
C ASN A 93 -17.10 -5.49 -7.05
N ILE A 94 -17.35 -4.59 -6.11
CA ILE A 94 -18.69 -4.28 -5.60
C ILE A 94 -19.10 -2.87 -6.02
N LYS A 95 -18.14 -1.98 -6.25
CA LYS A 95 -18.34 -0.57 -6.53
C LYS A 95 -17.35 -0.08 -7.58
N ASP A 96 -17.75 0.90 -8.36
CA ASP A 96 -16.88 1.60 -9.30
C ASP A 96 -15.71 2.29 -8.60
N GLY A 97 -14.54 2.19 -9.23
CA GLY A 97 -13.29 2.76 -8.75
C GLY A 97 -13.10 4.23 -9.10
N VAL A 98 -11.86 4.69 -8.96
CA VAL A 98 -11.50 6.11 -9.07
C VAL A 98 -11.10 6.56 -10.48
N PHE A 99 -10.99 5.66 -11.47
CA PHE A 99 -10.69 6.03 -12.85
C PHE A 99 -11.96 6.53 -13.56
N SER A 100 -12.60 7.51 -12.96
CA SER A 100 -13.86 8.11 -13.40
C SER A 100 -13.83 9.62 -13.25
N THR A 101 -14.67 10.32 -14.02
CA THR A 101 -14.80 11.78 -13.92
C THR A 101 -15.55 12.22 -12.64
N ARG A 102 -16.25 11.29 -12.00
CA ARG A 102 -16.95 11.48 -10.72
C ARG A 102 -16.77 10.24 -9.85
N ILE A 103 -16.08 10.39 -8.75
CA ILE A 103 -15.78 9.32 -7.79
C ILE A 103 -16.82 9.38 -6.67
N HIS A 104 -17.53 8.29 -6.45
CA HIS A 104 -18.46 8.19 -5.32
C HIS A 104 -17.73 7.68 -4.08
N VAL A 105 -17.81 8.42 -2.99
CA VAL A 105 -17.26 8.04 -1.68
C VAL A 105 -18.39 7.94 -0.66
N ASN A 106 -18.57 6.75 -0.12
CA ASN A 106 -19.53 6.48 0.95
C ASN A 106 -19.03 7.01 2.29
N ASP A 107 -19.95 7.33 3.20
CA ASP A 107 -19.63 7.81 4.55
C ASP A 107 -18.50 8.86 4.55
N ALA A 108 -18.72 9.97 3.84
CA ALA A 108 -17.69 10.97 3.56
C ALA A 108 -16.97 11.46 4.82
N ASP A 109 -17.69 11.75 5.90
CA ASP A 109 -17.12 12.23 7.17
C ASP A 109 -16.20 11.19 7.84
N GLY A 110 -16.41 9.90 7.57
CA GLY A 110 -15.59 8.82 8.11
C GLY A 110 -14.44 8.40 7.21
N ASN A 111 -14.52 8.67 5.91
CA ASN A 111 -13.60 8.14 4.90
C ASN A 111 -12.71 9.20 4.24
N LEU A 112 -13.20 10.41 4.00
CA LEU A 112 -12.39 11.46 3.40
C LEU A 112 -11.53 12.19 4.42
N ALA A 113 -10.41 12.74 3.96
CA ALA A 113 -9.59 13.68 4.73
C ALA A 113 -9.28 14.92 3.88
N LEU A 114 -9.19 16.09 4.49
CA LEU A 114 -8.79 17.29 3.74
C LEU A 114 -7.38 17.13 3.19
N LEU A 115 -7.18 17.48 1.92
CA LEU A 115 -5.87 17.56 1.30
C LEU A 115 -5.13 18.80 1.83
N PRO A 116 -4.02 18.63 2.57
CA PRO A 116 -3.24 19.77 3.03
C PRO A 116 -2.67 20.57 1.85
N LYS A 117 -2.75 21.89 1.89
CA LYS A 117 -2.29 22.80 0.82
C LYS A 117 -0.80 22.63 0.44
N LYS A 118 0.00 22.05 1.32
CA LYS A 118 1.43 21.80 1.10
C LYS A 118 1.73 20.54 0.31
N ILE A 119 0.75 19.67 0.10
CA ILE A 119 0.92 18.41 -0.60
C ILE A 119 0.41 18.59 -2.03
N ASP A 120 1.27 18.29 -3.00
CA ASP A 120 0.91 18.27 -4.43
C ASP A 120 -0.12 17.16 -4.70
N PRO A 121 -1.12 17.35 -5.59
CA PRO A 121 -2.07 16.31 -5.93
C PRO A 121 -1.45 14.97 -6.35
N ALA A 122 -0.37 14.98 -7.13
CA ALA A 122 0.33 13.75 -7.49
C ALA A 122 0.92 13.03 -6.27
N GLU A 123 1.56 13.77 -5.36
CA GLU A 123 2.11 13.22 -4.12
C GLU A 123 1.02 12.67 -3.20
N SER A 124 -0.15 13.30 -3.22
CA SER A 124 -1.28 12.89 -2.40
C SER A 124 -1.86 11.52 -2.77
N CYS A 125 -1.72 11.08 -4.03
CA CYS A 125 -2.10 9.73 -4.45
C CYS A 125 -1.33 8.65 -3.67
N MET A 126 -0.10 8.93 -3.23
CA MET A 126 0.67 8.00 -2.40
C MET A 126 0.06 7.81 -1.01
N LEU A 127 -0.71 8.78 -0.53
CA LEU A 127 -1.47 8.67 0.73
C LEU A 127 -2.71 7.79 0.61
N SER A 128 -3.24 7.57 -0.61
CA SER A 128 -4.41 6.71 -0.81
C SER A 128 -4.12 5.25 -0.46
N ASP A 129 -2.97 4.71 -0.89
CA ASP A 129 -2.64 3.29 -0.72
C ASP A 129 -1.18 3.06 -0.28
N MET A 130 -0.18 3.53 -1.03
CA MET A 130 1.22 3.12 -0.84
C MET A 130 1.74 3.39 0.57
N ILE A 131 1.55 4.61 1.06
CA ILE A 131 1.98 5.03 2.40
C ILE A 131 1.20 4.26 3.49
N PRO A 132 -0.14 4.27 3.50
CA PRO A 132 -0.89 3.58 4.54
C PRO A 132 -0.67 2.07 4.55
N THR A 133 -0.55 1.43 3.40
CA THR A 133 -0.33 -0.02 3.27
C THR A 133 1.07 -0.41 3.73
N GLY A 134 2.10 0.30 3.27
CA GLY A 134 3.48 0.03 3.69
C GLY A 134 3.69 0.22 5.19
N LEU A 135 3.20 1.34 5.76
CA LEU A 135 3.30 1.57 7.20
C LEU A 135 2.47 0.55 8.00
N HIS A 136 1.40 0.01 7.41
CA HIS A 136 0.60 -1.03 8.06
C HIS A 136 1.37 -2.35 8.19
N ALA A 137 2.19 -2.73 7.22
CA ALA A 137 3.08 -3.90 7.33
C ALA A 137 3.97 -3.80 8.56
N SER A 138 4.61 -2.65 8.77
CA SER A 138 5.46 -2.40 9.96
C SER A 138 4.67 -2.49 11.26
N LYS A 139 3.45 -1.96 11.28
CA LYS A 139 2.54 -2.04 12.44
C LYS A 139 2.14 -3.48 12.74
N MET A 140 1.74 -4.27 11.73
CA MET A 140 1.34 -5.67 11.91
C MET A 140 2.48 -6.54 12.40
N ALA A 141 3.70 -6.32 11.89
CA ALA A 141 4.88 -7.02 12.40
C ALA A 141 5.29 -6.57 13.81
N GLY A 142 4.69 -5.51 14.35
CA GLY A 142 5.06 -4.97 15.65
C GLY A 142 6.50 -4.46 15.66
N VAL A 143 6.92 -3.75 14.59
CA VAL A 143 8.25 -3.14 14.51
C VAL A 143 8.43 -2.14 15.63
N THR A 144 9.55 -2.21 16.31
CA THR A 144 9.87 -1.34 17.44
C THR A 144 11.34 -0.88 17.44
N PHE A 145 11.67 -0.06 18.40
CA PHE A 145 12.99 0.53 18.59
C PHE A 145 14.10 -0.54 18.68
N GLY A 146 15.13 -0.39 17.87
CA GLY A 146 16.32 -1.25 17.85
C GLY A 146 16.18 -2.53 17.02
N ASP A 147 15.01 -2.88 16.51
CA ASP A 147 14.80 -4.07 15.70
C ASP A 147 15.70 -4.09 14.44
N ALA A 148 16.16 -5.28 14.06
CA ALA A 148 16.64 -5.58 12.72
C ALA A 148 15.46 -6.04 11.86
N VAL A 149 15.26 -5.39 10.72
CA VAL A 149 14.07 -5.60 9.86
C VAL A 149 14.51 -5.94 8.44
N ALA A 150 13.92 -6.99 7.85
CA ALA A 150 14.03 -7.26 6.42
C ALA A 150 12.73 -6.86 5.69
N VAL A 151 12.85 -6.18 4.56
CA VAL A 151 11.72 -5.80 3.71
C VAL A 151 11.87 -6.51 2.37
N ILE A 152 10.99 -7.48 2.10
CA ILE A 152 10.99 -8.25 0.86
C ILE A 152 10.10 -7.56 -0.18
N GLY A 153 10.72 -7.16 -1.31
CA GLY A 153 10.06 -6.40 -2.36
C GLY A 153 10.06 -4.90 -2.08
N ILE A 154 10.99 -4.17 -2.69
CA ILE A 154 11.12 -2.70 -2.60
C ILE A 154 10.46 -1.98 -3.78
N GLY A 155 9.24 -2.41 -4.14
CA GLY A 155 8.30 -1.61 -4.94
C GLY A 155 7.71 -0.46 -4.12
N PRO A 156 6.71 0.29 -4.63
CA PRO A 156 6.14 1.45 -3.92
C PRO A 156 5.67 1.13 -2.49
N VAL A 157 4.92 0.04 -2.31
CA VAL A 157 4.47 -0.40 -0.97
C VAL A 157 5.64 -0.79 -0.08
N GLY A 158 6.62 -1.54 -0.62
CA GLY A 158 7.78 -1.98 0.15
C GLY A 158 8.71 -0.84 0.55
N LEU A 159 8.87 0.19 -0.30
CA LEU A 159 9.58 1.42 0.06
C LEU A 159 8.91 2.13 1.24
N MET A 160 7.58 2.10 1.29
CA MET A 160 6.83 2.66 2.42
C MET A 160 6.85 1.76 3.66
N ALA A 161 6.87 0.44 3.49
CA ALA A 161 7.10 -0.51 4.60
C ALA A 161 8.47 -0.28 5.24
N LEU A 162 9.51 -0.12 4.41
CA LEU A 162 10.85 0.23 4.83
C LEU A 162 10.86 1.56 5.59
N ARG A 163 10.27 2.62 5.01
CA ARG A 163 10.19 3.92 5.66
C ARG A 163 9.41 3.84 6.97
N GLY A 164 8.33 3.06 7.02
CA GLY A 164 7.58 2.77 8.24
C GLY A 164 8.46 2.15 9.33
N ALA A 165 9.26 1.14 8.98
CA ALA A 165 10.21 0.53 9.91
C ALA A 165 11.22 1.54 10.46
N VAL A 166 11.81 2.36 9.59
CA VAL A 166 12.75 3.44 10.00
C VAL A 166 12.09 4.45 10.94
N LEU A 167 10.82 4.82 10.69
CA LEU A 167 10.08 5.73 11.55
C LEU A 167 9.76 5.14 12.93
N HIS A 168 9.71 3.80 13.06
CA HIS A 168 9.60 3.10 14.35
C HIS A 168 10.93 2.98 15.11
N GLY A 169 12.04 3.47 14.54
CA GLY A 169 13.33 3.51 15.20
C GLY A 169 14.17 2.23 15.08
N THR A 170 14.04 1.50 13.98
CA THR A 170 14.82 0.29 13.70
C THR A 170 16.32 0.55 13.74
N GLY A 171 17.09 -0.43 14.23
CA GLY A 171 18.55 -0.37 14.28
C GLY A 171 19.20 -0.75 12.95
N ARG A 172 18.59 -1.68 12.20
CA ARG A 172 19.10 -2.14 10.90
C ARG A 172 17.96 -2.50 9.96
N VAL A 173 18.06 -2.10 8.69
CA VAL A 173 17.03 -2.35 7.68
C VAL A 173 17.62 -2.93 6.41
N PHE A 174 17.30 -4.17 6.13
CA PHE A 174 17.65 -4.88 4.91
C PHE A 174 16.57 -4.66 3.85
N ALA A 175 16.92 -4.03 2.74
CA ALA A 175 16.02 -3.83 1.61
C ALA A 175 16.29 -4.89 0.53
N VAL A 176 15.32 -5.78 0.31
CA VAL A 176 15.44 -6.86 -0.67
C VAL A 176 14.89 -6.44 -2.01
N GLY A 177 15.77 -6.30 -3.00
CA GLY A 177 15.44 -5.91 -4.38
C GLY A 177 16.67 -5.55 -5.18
N SER A 178 16.55 -5.49 -6.51
CA SER A 178 17.69 -5.36 -7.43
C SER A 178 17.59 -4.17 -8.38
N ARG A 179 16.40 -3.59 -8.62
CA ARG A 179 16.26 -2.47 -9.57
C ARG A 179 16.93 -1.21 -9.02
N GLU A 180 17.88 -0.67 -9.79
CA GLU A 180 18.72 0.46 -9.39
C GLU A 180 17.90 1.63 -8.83
N LYS A 181 16.81 2.02 -9.52
CA LYS A 181 15.97 3.14 -9.10
C LYS A 181 15.29 2.90 -7.75
N THR A 182 14.78 1.71 -7.50
CA THR A 182 14.17 1.38 -6.20
C THR A 182 15.21 1.25 -5.09
N VAL A 183 16.41 0.74 -5.39
CA VAL A 183 17.55 0.67 -4.45
C VAL A 183 18.00 2.08 -4.05
N GLU A 184 18.12 3.02 -5.01
CA GLU A 184 18.43 4.42 -4.73
C GLU A 184 17.43 5.03 -3.73
N VAL A 185 16.13 4.84 -3.98
CA VAL A 185 15.08 5.37 -3.13
C VAL A 185 15.04 4.66 -1.76
N ALA A 186 15.26 3.35 -1.72
CA ALA A 186 15.37 2.60 -0.46
C ALA A 186 16.47 3.17 0.47
N LYS A 187 17.64 3.48 -0.10
CA LYS A 187 18.73 4.14 0.64
C LYS A 187 18.33 5.52 1.18
N LYS A 188 17.64 6.33 0.36
CA LYS A 188 17.12 7.64 0.79
C LYS A 188 16.09 7.52 1.92
N TYR A 189 15.30 6.46 1.92
CA TYR A 189 14.32 6.19 2.99
C TYR A 189 14.94 5.54 4.23
N GLY A 190 16.22 5.15 4.19
CA GLY A 190 16.98 4.71 5.36
C GLY A 190 17.32 3.22 5.39
N ALA A 191 17.34 2.53 4.23
CA ALA A 191 17.91 1.19 4.16
C ALA A 191 19.39 1.22 4.55
N THR A 192 19.79 0.34 5.46
CA THR A 192 21.20 0.18 5.85
C THR A 192 21.93 -0.82 4.95
N ASP A 193 21.21 -1.82 4.48
CA ASP A 193 21.74 -2.92 3.67
C ASP A 193 20.83 -3.18 2.47
N ILE A 194 21.45 -3.55 1.35
CA ILE A 194 20.73 -3.98 0.14
C ILE A 194 21.00 -5.46 -0.07
N VAL A 195 19.94 -6.22 -0.26
CA VAL A 195 20.01 -7.66 -0.56
C VAL A 195 19.49 -7.88 -1.96
N ASP A 196 20.36 -8.29 -2.87
CA ASP A 196 20.00 -8.64 -4.23
C ASP A 196 19.69 -10.14 -4.32
N TYR A 197 18.44 -10.48 -4.63
CA TYR A 197 17.97 -11.86 -4.74
C TYR A 197 18.62 -12.64 -5.91
N HIS A 198 19.27 -11.96 -6.85
CA HIS A 198 20.07 -12.63 -7.91
C HIS A 198 21.38 -13.23 -7.39
N ASN A 199 21.85 -12.80 -6.21
CA ASN A 199 23.09 -13.29 -5.61
C ASN A 199 22.89 -14.54 -4.73
N GLY A 200 21.73 -15.20 -4.80
CA GLY A 200 21.42 -16.39 -4.03
C GLY A 200 20.24 -16.18 -3.07
N ARG A 201 20.01 -17.16 -2.20
CA ARG A 201 18.88 -17.11 -1.26
C ARG A 201 18.93 -15.87 -0.38
N ILE A 202 17.82 -15.18 -0.26
CA ILE A 202 17.67 -13.96 0.54
C ILE A 202 18.03 -14.23 2.01
N SER A 203 17.53 -15.35 2.54
CA SER A 203 17.77 -15.74 3.92
C SER A 203 19.26 -16.05 4.20
N ASP A 204 19.98 -16.67 3.26
CA ASP A 204 21.41 -16.94 3.41
C ASP A 204 22.22 -15.64 3.51
N GLN A 205 21.96 -14.69 2.61
CA GLN A 205 22.61 -13.38 2.61
C GLN A 205 22.36 -12.62 3.94
N ILE A 206 21.13 -12.63 4.44
CA ILE A 206 20.78 -11.95 5.69
C ILE A 206 21.35 -12.67 6.91
N LEU A 207 21.32 -14.00 6.95
CA LEU A 207 21.95 -14.78 8.01
C LEU A 207 23.45 -14.57 8.06
N GLU A 208 24.13 -14.56 6.91
CA GLU A 208 25.57 -14.22 6.83
C GLU A 208 25.85 -12.81 7.38
N ALA A 209 25.09 -11.80 6.91
CA ALA A 209 25.24 -10.41 7.33
C ALA A 209 24.91 -10.17 8.82
N THR A 210 24.22 -11.12 9.46
CA THR A 210 23.85 -11.07 10.89
C THR A 210 24.60 -12.10 11.74
N ASN A 211 25.66 -12.71 11.23
CA ASN A 211 26.42 -13.78 11.92
C ASN A 211 25.52 -14.92 12.40
N GLY A 212 24.55 -15.33 11.59
CA GLY A 212 23.61 -16.41 11.87
C GLY A 212 22.44 -16.05 12.78
N GLN A 213 22.35 -14.81 13.27
CA GLN A 213 21.28 -14.41 14.20
C GLN A 213 19.93 -14.17 13.50
N GLY A 214 19.93 -13.69 12.26
CA GLY A 214 18.73 -13.31 11.54
C GLY A 214 18.15 -11.95 11.97
N VAL A 215 16.87 -11.73 11.65
CA VAL A 215 16.16 -10.45 11.89
C VAL A 215 15.01 -10.60 12.87
N ASP A 216 14.64 -9.50 13.51
CA ASP A 216 13.51 -9.46 14.47
C ASP A 216 12.16 -9.43 13.73
N LYS A 217 12.11 -8.77 12.56
CA LYS A 217 10.89 -8.57 11.78
C LYS A 217 11.16 -8.77 10.30
N VAL A 218 10.16 -9.33 9.60
CA VAL A 218 10.13 -9.37 8.13
C VAL A 218 8.86 -8.70 7.63
N LEU A 219 8.99 -7.79 6.68
CA LEU A 219 7.89 -7.12 6.02
C LEU A 219 7.81 -7.62 4.58
N ILE A 220 6.70 -8.23 4.20
CA ILE A 220 6.50 -8.78 2.86
C ILE A 220 5.59 -7.84 2.07
N ALA A 221 6.14 -7.23 1.01
CA ALA A 221 5.46 -6.32 0.10
C ALA A 221 5.73 -6.66 -1.37
N GLY A 222 6.13 -7.89 -1.65
CA GLY A 222 6.41 -8.44 -2.97
C GLY A 222 6.96 -9.85 -2.88
N GLY A 223 7.24 -10.45 -4.02
CA GLY A 223 7.64 -11.85 -4.12
C GLY A 223 6.46 -12.76 -4.45
N ASN A 224 6.71 -14.06 -4.45
CA ASN A 224 5.70 -15.09 -4.72
C ASN A 224 5.40 -15.91 -3.46
N ALA A 225 4.29 -16.66 -3.46
CA ALA A 225 3.88 -17.48 -2.31
C ALA A 225 4.84 -18.64 -2.04
N ALA A 226 5.43 -19.23 -3.09
CA ALA A 226 6.22 -20.46 -2.99
C ALA A 226 7.50 -20.27 -2.16
N ASP A 227 8.24 -19.17 -2.41
CA ASP A 227 9.58 -18.99 -1.84
C ASP A 227 9.62 -17.94 -0.73
N THR A 228 8.79 -16.89 -0.84
CA THR A 228 8.93 -15.70 0.01
C THR A 228 8.68 -16.00 1.50
N PHE A 229 7.70 -16.82 1.82
CA PHE A 229 7.40 -17.17 3.21
C PHE A 229 8.43 -18.12 3.81
N GLU A 230 8.96 -19.07 3.02
CA GLU A 230 10.06 -19.93 3.45
C GLU A 230 11.30 -19.08 3.79
N GLU A 231 11.70 -18.17 2.89
CA GLU A 231 12.80 -17.25 3.12
C GLU A 231 12.58 -16.39 4.36
N ALA A 232 11.37 -15.84 4.51
CA ALA A 232 11.02 -14.99 5.65
C ALA A 232 11.08 -15.74 6.99
N VAL A 233 10.50 -16.95 7.04
CA VAL A 233 10.51 -17.77 8.27
C VAL A 233 11.92 -18.21 8.64
N ARG A 234 12.74 -18.56 7.63
CA ARG A 234 14.12 -19.04 7.84
C ARG A 234 15.04 -17.95 8.42
N MET A 235 14.93 -16.70 7.96
CA MET A 235 15.75 -15.60 8.47
C MET A 235 15.24 -14.98 9.76
N LEU A 236 14.06 -15.36 10.23
CA LEU A 236 13.42 -14.77 11.40
C LEU A 236 13.96 -15.37 12.69
N LYS A 237 14.35 -14.53 13.65
CA LYS A 237 14.74 -14.96 15.02
C LYS A 237 13.58 -15.66 15.73
N PRO A 238 13.85 -16.50 16.75
CA PRO A 238 12.83 -16.92 17.70
C PRO A 238 12.11 -15.72 18.30
N GLY A 239 10.76 -15.77 18.36
CA GLY A 239 9.93 -14.67 18.85
C GLY A 239 9.73 -13.55 17.82
N GLY A 240 10.31 -13.66 16.63
CA GLY A 240 10.13 -12.68 15.58
C GLY A 240 8.76 -12.74 14.89
N SER A 241 8.43 -11.74 14.10
CA SER A 241 7.15 -11.65 13.42
C SER A 241 7.25 -11.15 11.97
N ILE A 242 6.30 -11.60 11.16
CA ILE A 242 6.13 -11.25 9.75
C ILE A 242 4.88 -10.38 9.61
N GLY A 243 4.99 -9.26 8.89
CA GLY A 243 3.86 -8.44 8.44
C GLY A 243 3.72 -8.54 6.93
N ASN A 244 2.68 -9.20 6.44
CA ASN A 244 2.42 -9.36 5.01
C ASN A 244 1.35 -8.41 4.50
N VAL A 245 1.68 -7.61 3.50
CA VAL A 245 0.75 -6.78 2.72
C VAL A 245 0.80 -7.11 1.23
N ASN A 246 1.54 -8.18 0.86
CA ASN A 246 1.60 -8.64 -0.51
C ASN A 246 0.36 -9.47 -0.83
N TYR A 247 -0.23 -9.21 -2.00
CA TYR A 247 -1.29 -10.05 -2.56
C TYR A 247 -0.71 -11.41 -2.97
N LEU A 248 -1.38 -12.47 -2.56
CA LEU A 248 -1.09 -13.85 -2.96
C LEU A 248 -2.24 -14.35 -3.84
N ASN A 249 -1.92 -15.14 -4.85
CA ASN A 249 -2.97 -15.81 -5.62
C ASN A 249 -3.74 -16.78 -4.71
N GLY A 250 -5.07 -16.74 -4.75
CA GLY A 250 -5.92 -17.59 -3.92
C GLY A 250 -5.81 -19.09 -4.15
N HIS A 251 -5.04 -19.52 -5.14
CA HIS A 251 -4.75 -20.92 -5.47
C HIS A 251 -3.33 -21.35 -5.07
N ASP A 252 -2.51 -20.43 -4.53
CA ASP A 252 -1.14 -20.74 -4.12
C ASP A 252 -1.09 -21.26 -2.69
N ASP A 253 -0.27 -22.28 -2.47
CA ASP A 253 0.05 -22.76 -1.13
C ASP A 253 1.19 -21.94 -0.51
N VAL A 254 1.07 -21.60 0.76
CA VAL A 254 2.15 -21.01 1.56
C VAL A 254 2.82 -22.12 2.35
N VAL A 255 4.07 -22.45 1.99
CA VAL A 255 4.82 -23.56 2.57
C VAL A 255 6.12 -23.05 3.19
N PHE A 256 6.49 -23.60 4.36
CA PHE A 256 7.78 -23.37 4.98
C PHE A 256 8.21 -24.59 5.82
N ASN A 257 9.51 -24.70 6.08
CA ASN A 257 10.07 -25.82 6.82
C ASN A 257 9.71 -25.74 8.31
N ALA A 258 9.24 -26.85 8.88
CA ALA A 258 8.88 -26.91 10.30
C ALA A 258 10.09 -26.66 11.23
N GLY A 259 11.32 -27.04 10.81
CA GLY A 259 12.55 -26.75 11.54
C GLY A 259 12.81 -25.23 11.63
N ASP A 260 12.63 -24.51 10.53
CA ASP A 260 12.77 -23.05 10.49
C ASP A 260 11.68 -22.35 11.32
N TRP A 261 10.51 -22.97 11.47
CA TRP A 261 9.45 -22.50 12.39
C TRP A 261 9.76 -22.84 13.87
N GLY A 262 10.92 -23.46 14.15
CA GLY A 262 11.26 -23.94 15.49
C GLY A 262 10.43 -25.17 15.91
N VAL A 263 10.21 -26.10 14.98
CA VAL A 263 9.34 -27.29 15.11
C VAL A 263 7.93 -26.97 15.66
N GLY A 264 7.39 -25.83 15.27
CA GLY A 264 6.09 -25.34 15.73
C GLY A 264 6.12 -24.59 17.08
N MET A 265 7.27 -24.45 17.72
CA MET A 265 7.45 -23.88 19.06
C MET A 265 8.42 -22.67 19.10
N GLY A 266 8.76 -22.09 17.94
CA GLY A 266 9.72 -21.00 17.83
C GLY A 266 9.17 -19.62 18.18
N HIS A 267 7.92 -19.52 18.66
CA HIS A 267 7.21 -18.26 18.97
C HIS A 267 7.15 -17.26 17.79
N LYS A 268 7.31 -17.76 16.56
CA LYS A 268 7.22 -16.93 15.35
C LYS A 268 5.77 -16.69 14.98
N THR A 269 5.43 -15.47 14.53
CA THR A 269 4.07 -15.09 14.13
C THR A 269 4.03 -14.55 12.71
N ILE A 270 2.92 -14.77 12.01
CA ILE A 270 2.63 -14.22 10.69
C ILE A 270 1.31 -13.45 10.78
N HIS A 271 1.36 -12.18 10.42
CA HIS A 271 0.20 -11.32 10.34
C HIS A 271 0.04 -10.86 8.88
N GLY A 272 -1.08 -11.21 8.25
CA GLY A 272 -1.47 -10.71 6.93
C GLY A 272 -2.65 -9.76 7.05
N GLY A 273 -2.70 -8.73 6.22
CA GLY A 273 -3.83 -7.83 6.21
C GLY A 273 -3.63 -6.62 5.29
N LEU A 274 -4.74 -5.97 5.00
CA LEU A 274 -4.77 -4.70 4.28
C LEU A 274 -4.88 -3.53 5.27
N MET A 275 -4.48 -2.35 4.84
CA MET A 275 -4.62 -1.14 5.67
C MET A 275 -6.11 -0.84 5.93
N PRO A 276 -6.49 -0.44 7.15
CA PRO A 276 -7.90 -0.33 7.52
C PRO A 276 -8.66 0.86 6.93
N GLY A 277 -8.01 1.80 6.26
CA GLY A 277 -8.64 3.01 5.71
C GLY A 277 -9.04 4.03 6.79
N GLY A 278 -9.97 4.92 6.41
CA GLY A 278 -10.59 5.88 7.30
C GLY A 278 -9.87 7.21 7.48
N ARG A 279 -10.68 8.25 7.73
CA ARG A 279 -10.29 9.65 7.83
C ARG A 279 -9.14 9.90 8.82
N LEU A 280 -9.30 9.45 10.07
CA LEU A 280 -8.32 9.72 11.12
C LEU A 280 -6.93 9.18 10.78
N ARG A 281 -6.86 8.02 10.13
CA ARG A 281 -5.61 7.44 9.65
C ARG A 281 -4.99 8.32 8.58
N MET A 282 -5.77 8.75 7.59
CA MET A 282 -5.31 9.62 6.51
C MET A 282 -4.77 10.95 7.03
N GLU A 283 -5.47 11.59 7.95
CA GLU A 283 -5.03 12.83 8.58
C GLU A 283 -3.69 12.68 9.32
N LYS A 284 -3.51 11.58 10.06
CA LYS A 284 -2.23 11.28 10.74
C LYS A 284 -1.09 11.03 9.76
N LEU A 285 -1.34 10.31 8.67
CA LEU A 285 -0.34 10.04 7.65
C LEU A 285 0.03 11.29 6.86
N ALA A 286 -0.94 12.14 6.54
CA ALA A 286 -0.70 13.43 5.91
C ALA A 286 0.24 14.33 6.74
N GLN A 287 0.17 14.26 8.07
CA GLN A 287 1.11 14.99 8.93
C GLN A 287 2.56 14.51 8.78
N LEU A 288 2.80 13.23 8.47
CA LEU A 288 4.15 12.73 8.19
C LEU A 288 4.73 13.35 6.91
N VAL A 289 3.89 13.55 5.90
CA VAL A 289 4.28 14.21 4.64
C VAL A 289 4.47 15.71 4.85
N VAL A 290 3.50 16.39 5.45
CA VAL A 290 3.55 17.86 5.72
C VAL A 290 4.78 18.27 6.51
N ASN A 291 5.22 17.41 7.45
CA ASN A 291 6.38 17.66 8.30
C ASN A 291 7.69 17.02 7.78
N GLY A 292 7.72 16.59 6.52
CA GLY A 292 8.92 16.06 5.85
C GLY A 292 9.45 14.74 6.43
N ARG A 293 8.60 13.99 7.16
CA ARG A 293 8.98 12.66 7.65
C ARG A 293 8.91 11.59 6.57
N ILE A 294 8.04 11.80 5.58
CA ILE A 294 7.95 11.02 4.34
C ILE A 294 7.95 12.01 3.19
N ASP A 295 8.78 11.77 2.19
CA ASP A 295 8.80 12.50 0.92
C ASP A 295 8.21 11.62 -0.19
N PRO A 296 6.91 11.74 -0.54
CA PRO A 296 6.29 10.91 -1.56
C PRO A 296 6.84 11.13 -2.96
N SER A 297 7.44 12.30 -3.22
CA SER A 297 7.95 12.67 -4.55
C SER A 297 9.04 11.70 -5.04
N LEU A 298 9.78 11.07 -4.13
CA LEU A 298 10.81 10.10 -4.45
C LEU A 298 10.27 8.84 -5.16
N MET A 299 8.99 8.53 -4.99
CA MET A 299 8.35 7.38 -5.63
C MET A 299 7.74 7.70 -6.99
N ILE A 300 7.40 8.97 -7.25
CA ILE A 300 6.74 9.38 -8.48
C ILE A 300 7.80 9.55 -9.59
N THR A 301 7.84 8.58 -10.49
CA THR A 301 8.84 8.56 -11.58
C THR A 301 8.28 9.04 -12.91
N HIS A 302 6.98 8.90 -13.12
CA HIS A 302 6.32 9.27 -14.37
C HIS A 302 5.04 10.04 -14.06
N ARG A 303 4.84 11.17 -14.75
CA ARG A 303 3.64 12.00 -14.68
C ARG A 303 3.00 12.07 -16.05
N PHE A 304 1.70 11.86 -16.09
CA PHE A 304 0.88 12.02 -17.29
C PHE A 304 -0.09 13.17 -17.06
N GLU A 305 -0.35 13.96 -18.09
CA GLU A 305 -1.28 15.09 -18.05
C GLU A 305 -2.53 14.74 -18.87
N GLY A 306 -3.70 14.86 -18.27
CA GLY A 306 -5.01 14.56 -18.85
C GLY A 306 -5.58 13.21 -18.43
N PHE A 307 -6.88 13.19 -18.13
CA PHE A 307 -7.62 12.00 -17.70
C PHE A 307 -7.52 10.84 -18.69
N GLU A 308 -7.53 11.15 -20.00
CA GLU A 308 -7.42 10.17 -21.08
C GLU A 308 -6.08 9.40 -21.10
N LYS A 309 -5.13 9.80 -20.24
CA LYS A 309 -3.81 9.15 -20.11
C LYS A 309 -3.77 8.01 -19.10
N ILE A 310 -4.89 7.70 -18.44
CA ILE A 310 -4.96 6.57 -17.50
C ILE A 310 -4.58 5.24 -18.18
N PRO A 311 -5.09 4.89 -19.39
CA PRO A 311 -4.65 3.68 -20.08
C PRO A 311 -3.15 3.65 -20.38
N ASP A 312 -2.56 4.78 -20.78
CA ASP A 312 -1.12 4.88 -21.06
C ASP A 312 -0.29 4.61 -19.80
N ALA A 313 -0.75 5.07 -18.65
CA ALA A 313 -0.10 4.84 -17.36
C ALA A 313 -0.21 3.37 -16.90
N ILE A 314 -1.35 2.71 -17.16
CA ILE A 314 -1.55 1.27 -16.92
C ILE A 314 -0.61 0.45 -17.81
N GLU A 315 -0.54 0.78 -19.09
CA GLU A 315 0.32 0.10 -20.06
C GLU A 315 1.82 0.27 -19.70
N LEU A 316 2.23 1.47 -19.27
CA LEU A 316 3.58 1.69 -18.75
C LEU A 316 3.90 0.77 -17.57
N MET A 317 2.96 0.59 -16.64
CA MET A 317 3.13 -0.31 -15.51
C MET A 317 3.21 -1.77 -15.93
N HIS A 318 2.45 -2.17 -16.95
CA HIS A 318 2.49 -3.53 -17.50
C HIS A 318 3.88 -3.84 -18.09
N HIS A 319 4.45 -2.93 -18.86
CA HIS A 319 5.80 -3.06 -19.42
C HIS A 319 6.92 -2.95 -18.37
N LYS A 320 6.67 -2.27 -17.26
CA LYS A 320 7.54 -2.13 -16.08
C LYS A 320 9.00 -1.80 -16.41
N PRO A 321 9.30 -0.67 -17.06
CA PRO A 321 10.66 -0.26 -17.36
C PRO A 321 11.49 -0.12 -16.07
N ALA A 322 12.82 -0.21 -16.20
CA ALA A 322 13.73 -0.28 -15.05
C ALA A 322 13.66 0.93 -14.11
N ASP A 323 13.37 2.11 -14.65
CA ASP A 323 13.27 3.37 -13.94
C ASP A 323 11.89 3.65 -13.33
N LEU A 324 10.89 2.79 -13.61
CA LEU A 324 9.54 2.96 -13.10
C LEU A 324 9.45 2.55 -11.62
N ILE A 325 8.97 3.47 -10.78
CA ILE A 325 8.46 3.14 -9.43
C ILE A 325 6.95 3.31 -9.43
N LYS A 326 6.45 4.54 -9.63
CA LYS A 326 5.01 4.83 -9.66
C LYS A 326 4.68 5.88 -10.70
N PRO A 327 3.75 5.62 -11.63
CA PRO A 327 3.17 6.63 -12.48
C PRO A 327 2.01 7.32 -11.77
N VAL A 328 1.76 8.58 -12.11
CA VAL A 328 0.60 9.36 -11.67
C VAL A 328 0.01 10.10 -12.86
N VAL A 329 -1.31 10.18 -12.93
CA VAL A 329 -2.06 10.93 -13.95
C VAL A 329 -2.71 12.14 -13.29
N ILE A 330 -2.42 13.32 -13.79
CA ILE A 330 -3.02 14.59 -13.36
C ILE A 330 -4.28 14.82 -14.20
N CYS A 331 -5.41 14.98 -13.52
CA CYS A 331 -6.73 15.13 -14.15
C CYS A 331 -7.17 16.60 -14.16
N ASN A 332 -6.41 17.46 -14.87
CA ASN A 332 -6.64 18.90 -14.96
C ASN A 332 -7.60 19.32 -16.09
N ASP A 333 -8.09 18.37 -16.88
CA ASP A 333 -8.93 18.51 -18.05
C ASP A 333 -10.40 18.06 -17.82
N ILE A 334 -10.76 17.79 -16.58
CA ILE A 334 -12.15 17.40 -16.19
C ILE A 334 -12.84 18.62 -15.58
N ASP A 335 -14.01 19.00 -16.13
CA ASP A 335 -14.89 20.06 -15.64
C ASP A 335 -15.78 19.60 -14.45
#